data_3732e0a6407ff3513f25fc08cc89ff2e
#
_entry.id   3732e0a6407ff3513f25fc08cc89ff2e
#
_cell.length_a   1.000
_cell.length_b   1.000
_cell.length_c   1.000
_cell.angle_alpha   90.00
_cell.angle_beta   90.00
_cell.angle_gamma   90.00
#
_symmetry.space_group_name_H-M   'P 1'
#
loop_
_entity.id
_entity.type
_entity.pdbx_description
1 polymer ?
#
loop_
_entity_poly.entity_id
_entity_poly.type
_entity_poly.pdbx_seq_one_letter_code
_entity_poly.pdbx_strand_id
1 'polypeptide(L)'
;MKNPASVEAFGLHLRQLRETRGLSQQALADSADLAKLTIQRIEHAKGAPTLDVLVSLAHALELPLRELMDFVEPAVTPSPKP
;
A
#
# COMPACT_ATOMS: atom_id res chain seq x y z
N MET A 1 -0.03 17.36 -6.14
CA MET A 1 1.19 16.77 -6.70
C MET A 1 1.02 15.25 -6.76
N LYS A 2 1.50 14.62 -7.81
CA LYS A 2 1.30 13.20 -8.02
C LYS A 2 2.63 12.46 -8.00
N ASN A 3 2.61 11.26 -7.44
CA ASN A 3 3.80 10.42 -7.32
C ASN A 3 3.47 9.01 -7.84
N PRO A 4 3.24 8.86 -9.15
CA PRO A 4 2.76 7.60 -9.70
C PRO A 4 3.71 6.43 -9.45
N ALA A 5 5.01 6.65 -9.50
CA ALA A 5 5.98 5.58 -9.27
C ALA A 5 5.95 5.09 -7.82
N SER A 6 5.74 6.00 -6.86
CA SER A 6 5.60 5.62 -5.45
C SER A 6 4.29 4.89 -5.19
N VAL A 7 3.22 5.32 -5.84
CA VAL A 7 1.91 4.64 -5.74
C VAL A 7 2.00 3.21 -6.28
N GLU A 8 2.69 3.04 -7.41
CA GLU A 8 2.90 1.73 -7.99
C GLU A 8 3.75 0.84 -7.08
N ALA A 9 4.84 1.39 -6.53
CA ALA A 9 5.72 0.65 -5.63
C ALA A 9 4.97 0.22 -4.38
N PHE A 10 4.15 1.09 -3.81
CA PHE A 10 3.35 0.74 -2.65
C PHE A 10 2.32 -0.35 -2.98
N GLY A 11 1.68 -0.27 -4.14
CA GLY A 11 0.71 -1.28 -4.56
C GLY A 11 1.32 -2.68 -4.62
N LEU A 12 2.52 -2.80 -5.18
CA LEU A 12 3.26 -4.07 -5.22
C LEU A 12 3.63 -4.53 -3.82
N HIS A 13 4.07 -3.62 -2.97
CA HIS A 13 4.41 -3.92 -1.58
C HIS A 13 3.20 -4.43 -0.81
N LEU A 14 2.06 -3.78 -0.95
CA LEU A 14 0.83 -4.24 -0.30
C LEU A 14 0.47 -5.65 -0.75
N ARG A 15 0.56 -5.91 -2.05
CA ARG A 15 0.28 -7.25 -2.58
C ARG A 15 1.20 -8.30 -1.97
N GLN A 16 2.49 -8.00 -1.86
CA GLN A 16 3.45 -8.92 -1.26
C GLN A 16 3.14 -9.19 0.22
N LEU A 17 2.82 -8.15 0.97
CA LEU A 17 2.43 -8.31 2.38
C LEU A 17 1.17 -9.16 2.51
N ARG A 18 0.18 -8.90 1.66
CA ARG A 18 -1.07 -9.66 1.65
C ARG A 18 -0.81 -11.13 1.33
N GLU A 19 -0.06 -11.40 0.29
CA GLU A 19 0.24 -12.76 -0.14
C GLU A 19 1.08 -13.52 0.89
N THR A 20 2.03 -12.84 1.52
CA THR A 20 2.83 -13.42 2.60
C THR A 20 1.96 -13.87 3.76
N ARG A 21 0.86 -13.15 4.01
CA ARG A 21 -0.11 -13.52 5.05
C ARG A 21 -1.13 -14.54 4.58
N GLY A 22 -1.04 -14.98 3.32
CA GLY A 22 -1.98 -15.95 2.76
C GLY A 22 -3.38 -15.40 2.56
N LEU A 23 -3.52 -14.09 2.42
CA LEU A 23 -4.83 -13.44 2.29
C LEU A 23 -5.17 -13.19 0.83
N SER A 24 -6.44 -13.46 0.46
CA SER A 24 -6.99 -12.99 -0.79
C SER A 24 -7.27 -11.48 -0.69
N GLN A 25 -7.51 -10.85 -1.83
CA GLN A 25 -7.92 -9.44 -1.83
C GLN A 25 -9.21 -9.25 -1.03
N GLN A 26 -10.16 -10.18 -1.19
CA GLN A 26 -11.42 -10.10 -0.45
C GLN A 26 -11.20 -10.27 1.05
N ALA A 27 -10.34 -11.20 1.45
CA ALA A 27 -10.07 -11.44 2.87
C ALA A 27 -9.43 -10.21 3.51
N LEU A 28 -8.48 -9.58 2.82
CA LEU A 28 -7.88 -8.35 3.33
C LEU A 28 -8.91 -7.23 3.42
N ALA A 29 -9.74 -7.08 2.39
CA ALA A 29 -10.79 -6.06 2.38
C ALA A 29 -11.74 -6.26 3.56
N ASP A 30 -12.18 -7.49 3.80
CA ASP A 30 -13.07 -7.79 4.91
C ASP A 30 -12.43 -7.46 6.25
N SER A 31 -11.17 -7.84 6.44
CA SER A 31 -10.45 -7.55 7.69
C SER A 31 -10.20 -6.06 7.89
N ALA A 32 -10.05 -5.31 6.82
CA ALA A 32 -9.79 -3.87 6.88
C ALA A 32 -11.07 -3.04 6.87
N ASP A 33 -12.22 -3.68 6.72
CA ASP A 33 -13.51 -3.01 6.55
C ASP A 33 -13.48 -2.07 5.35
N LEU A 34 -12.95 -2.57 4.25
CA LEU A 34 -12.84 -1.86 2.98
C LEU A 34 -13.51 -2.66 1.87
N ALA A 35 -13.87 -2.00 0.80
CA ALA A 35 -14.36 -2.69 -0.38
C ALA A 35 -13.20 -3.39 -1.10
N LYS A 36 -13.47 -4.57 -1.66
CA LYS A 36 -12.49 -5.29 -2.47
C LYS A 36 -11.91 -4.41 -3.59
N LEU A 37 -12.77 -3.60 -4.20
CA LEU A 37 -12.35 -2.70 -5.26
C LEU A 37 -11.26 -1.73 -4.78
N THR A 38 -11.33 -1.30 -3.52
CA THR A 38 -10.31 -0.44 -2.93
C THR A 38 -8.95 -1.14 -2.93
N ILE A 39 -8.92 -2.42 -2.51
CA ILE A 39 -7.69 -3.20 -2.52
C ILE A 39 -7.16 -3.36 -3.94
N GLN A 40 -8.05 -3.71 -4.88
CA GLN A 40 -7.65 -3.88 -6.28
C GLN A 40 -7.04 -2.60 -6.85
N ARG A 41 -7.67 -1.46 -6.58
CA ARG A 41 -7.18 -0.17 -7.09
C ARG A 41 -5.81 0.17 -6.53
N ILE A 42 -5.59 -0.08 -5.26
CA ILE A 42 -4.29 0.19 -4.65
C ILE A 42 -3.22 -0.72 -5.26
N GLU A 43 -3.49 -2.01 -5.35
CA GLU A 43 -2.51 -2.96 -5.87
C GLU A 43 -2.21 -2.75 -7.34
N HIS A 44 -3.15 -2.20 -8.09
CA HIS A 44 -2.98 -1.90 -9.52
C HIS A 44 -2.59 -0.43 -9.79
N ALA A 45 -2.30 0.31 -8.74
CA ALA A 45 -1.89 1.71 -8.83
C ALA A 45 -2.90 2.60 -9.56
N LYS A 46 -4.19 2.32 -9.37
CA LYS A 46 -5.27 3.11 -9.97
C LYS A 46 -5.70 4.28 -9.11
N GLY A 47 -5.15 4.40 -7.93
CA GLY A 47 -5.41 5.50 -7.01
C GLY A 47 -4.53 5.38 -5.80
N ALA A 48 -4.22 6.52 -5.19
CA ALA A 48 -3.42 6.56 -3.97
C ALA A 48 -4.35 6.38 -2.77
N PRO A 49 -3.96 5.55 -1.80
CA PRO A 49 -4.77 5.39 -0.58
C PRO A 49 -4.67 6.64 0.29
N THR A 50 -5.76 6.89 1.02
CA THR A 50 -5.74 7.93 2.05
C THR A 50 -5.03 7.40 3.29
N LEU A 51 -4.68 8.29 4.21
CA LEU A 51 -4.09 7.87 5.47
C LEU A 51 -5.02 6.94 6.25
N ASP A 52 -6.33 7.23 6.27
CA ASP A 52 -7.29 6.36 6.94
C ASP A 52 -7.26 4.93 6.38
N VAL A 53 -7.20 4.82 5.07
CA VAL A 53 -7.11 3.51 4.41
C VAL A 53 -5.81 2.81 4.79
N LEU A 54 -4.69 3.54 4.81
CA LEU A 54 -3.40 2.96 5.20
C LEU A 54 -3.43 2.42 6.62
N VAL A 55 -4.01 3.18 7.55
CA VAL A 55 -4.14 2.72 8.94
C VAL A 55 -4.99 1.47 9.03
N SER A 56 -6.11 1.43 8.29
CA SER A 56 -6.98 0.25 8.26
C SER A 56 -6.25 -0.98 7.71
N LEU A 57 -5.45 -0.80 6.67
CA LEU A 57 -4.66 -1.88 6.10
C LEU A 57 -3.61 -2.39 7.07
N ALA A 58 -2.93 -1.48 7.76
CA ALA A 58 -1.93 -1.87 8.75
C ALA A 58 -2.55 -2.70 9.88
N HIS A 59 -3.71 -2.26 10.39
CA HIS A 59 -4.42 -3.02 11.41
C HIS A 59 -4.83 -4.40 10.91
N ALA A 60 -5.36 -4.48 9.71
CA ALA A 60 -5.80 -5.76 9.12
C ALA A 60 -4.63 -6.71 8.91
N LEU A 61 -3.46 -6.20 8.59
CA LEU A 61 -2.24 -6.99 8.41
C LEU A 61 -1.48 -7.20 9.72
N GLU A 62 -1.99 -6.64 10.82
CA GLU A 62 -1.36 -6.72 12.13
C GLU A 62 0.08 -6.18 12.13
N LEU A 63 0.25 -5.06 11.44
CA LEU A 63 1.53 -4.36 11.33
C LEU A 63 1.41 -2.95 11.88
N PRO A 64 2.46 -2.42 12.49
CA PRO A 64 2.50 -0.98 12.71
C PRO A 64 2.55 -0.25 11.37
N LEU A 65 1.99 0.94 11.32
CA LEU A 65 1.93 1.71 10.07
C LEU A 65 3.31 1.88 9.44
N ARG A 66 4.35 2.09 10.25
CA ARG A 66 5.71 2.23 9.74
C ARG A 66 6.18 1.01 8.94
N GLU A 67 5.76 -0.19 9.34
CA GLU A 67 6.13 -1.40 8.61
C GLU A 67 5.34 -1.53 7.31
N LEU A 68 4.06 -1.14 7.33
CA LEU A 68 3.29 -1.08 6.10
C LEU A 68 3.95 -0.15 5.08
N MET A 69 4.55 0.92 5.55
CA MET A 69 5.17 1.93 4.69
C MET A 69 6.65 1.67 4.42
N ASP A 70 7.18 0.54 4.90
CA ASP A 70 8.58 0.19 4.69
C ASP A 70 8.73 -0.54 3.36
N PHE A 71 8.71 0.22 2.28
CA PHE A 71 8.93 -0.30 0.94
C PHE A 71 9.99 0.56 0.25
N VAL A 72 10.61 -0.04 -0.75
CA VAL A 72 11.64 0.67 -1.50
C VAL A 72 10.97 1.68 -2.43
N GLU A 73 11.10 2.95 -2.08
CA GLU A 73 10.60 4.00 -2.95
C GLU A 73 11.46 4.09 -4.21
N PRO A 74 10.85 4.43 -5.35
CA PRO A 74 11.64 4.78 -6.52
C PRO A 74 12.57 5.92 -6.12
N ALA A 75 13.79 5.87 -6.61
CA ALA A 75 14.78 6.84 -6.23
C ALA A 75 14.26 8.25 -6.46
N VAL A 76 13.93 8.91 -5.35
CA VAL A 76 13.82 10.35 -5.38
C VAL A 76 15.26 10.82 -5.39
N THR A 77 15.76 11.13 -6.58
CA THR A 77 17.10 11.67 -6.67
C THR A 77 17.09 12.95 -5.86
N PRO A 78 17.81 12.99 -4.73
CA PRO A 78 17.91 14.25 -4.03
C PRO A 78 18.49 15.27 -4.99
N SER A 79 17.95 16.48 -4.94
CA SER A 79 18.48 17.53 -5.78
C SER A 79 20.00 17.53 -5.65
N PRO A 80 20.71 17.43 -6.77
CA PRO A 80 22.15 17.46 -6.68
C PRO A 80 22.55 18.74 -5.98
N LYS A 81 23.31 18.58 -4.96
CA LYS A 81 23.79 19.74 -4.24
C LYS A 81 24.82 20.42 -5.10
N PRO A 82 24.68 21.71 -5.24
CA PRO A 82 25.76 22.45 -5.88
C PRO A 82 27.03 22.31 -5.12
#